data_02f7aa5f071066eeb366578d08d73daf
#
_entry.id   02f7aa5f071066eeb366578d08d73daf
#
_cell.length_a   1.000
_cell.length_b   1.000
_cell.length_c   1.000
_cell.angle_alpha   90.00
_cell.angle_beta   90.00
_cell.angle_gamma   90.00
#
_symmetry.space_group_name_H-M   'P 1'
#
loop_
_entity.id
_entity.type
_entity.pdbx_description
1 polymer ?
#
loop_
_entity_poly.entity_id
_entity_poly.type
_entity_poly.pdbx_seq_one_letter_code
_entity_poly.pdbx_strand_id
1 'polypeptide(L)'
;MGGGVAVCRNPRRPAVELGCKGITANAILAGAIRTDRWDPLTPEQVQERRDRYPAGKESSSEEIAAAVRFLCSDEARTITGVELPVDSGIGVCLLKYNKDWIANDPYNVKYWERK
;
A
#
# COMPACT_ATOMS: atom_id res chain seq x y z
N MET A 1 3.43 -21.59 -14.12
CA MET A 1 3.50 -21.19 -15.47
C MET A 1 3.04 -19.77 -15.67
N GLY A 2 3.91 -18.98 -16.06
CA GLY A 2 3.93 -17.73 -16.75
C GLY A 2 2.66 -16.86 -16.80
N GLY A 3 2.15 -16.42 -15.66
CA GLY A 3 1.25 -15.29 -15.66
C GLY A 3 2.02 -14.02 -16.03
N GLY A 4 1.63 -13.34 -17.10
CA GLY A 4 2.19 -12.04 -17.44
C GLY A 4 1.74 -10.99 -16.41
N VAL A 5 2.66 -10.11 -16.02
CA VAL A 5 2.34 -8.93 -15.26
C VAL A 5 2.12 -7.76 -16.19
N ALA A 6 0.90 -7.26 -16.25
CA ALA A 6 0.61 -6.02 -16.95
C ALA A 6 0.48 -4.89 -15.92
N VAL A 7 1.31 -3.88 -16.02
CA VAL A 7 1.12 -2.64 -15.28
C VAL A 7 0.17 -1.76 -16.07
N CYS A 8 -1.03 -1.58 -15.56
CA CYS A 8 -2.01 -0.70 -16.18
C CYS A 8 -2.66 0.22 -15.16
N ARG A 9 -3.14 1.36 -15.65
CA ARG A 9 -3.81 2.36 -14.82
C ARG A 9 -5.13 1.86 -14.22
N ASN A 10 -5.76 0.89 -14.87
CA ASN A 10 -6.98 0.22 -14.40
C ASN A 10 -6.85 -1.28 -14.69
N PRO A 11 -6.67 -2.13 -13.67
CA PRO A 11 -6.45 -3.56 -13.87
C PRO A 11 -7.72 -4.35 -14.18
N ARG A 12 -8.90 -3.78 -14.00
CA ARG A 12 -10.17 -4.51 -14.08
C ARG A 12 -10.44 -5.06 -15.47
N ARG A 13 -10.28 -4.23 -16.49
CA ARG A 13 -10.52 -4.64 -17.87
C ARG A 13 -9.54 -5.73 -18.34
N PRO A 14 -8.22 -5.56 -18.22
CA PRO A 14 -7.30 -6.64 -18.57
C PRO A 14 -7.51 -7.91 -17.74
N ALA A 15 -7.89 -7.80 -16.47
CA ALA A 15 -8.20 -8.97 -15.65
C ALA A 15 -9.33 -9.82 -16.26
N VAL A 16 -10.38 -9.17 -16.75
CA VAL A 16 -11.52 -9.85 -17.40
C VAL A 16 -11.11 -10.42 -18.75
N GLU A 17 -10.42 -9.65 -19.57
CA GLU A 17 -10.05 -10.05 -20.93
C GLU A 17 -9.01 -11.17 -20.99
N LEU A 18 -8.08 -11.19 -20.03
CA LEU A 18 -6.93 -12.09 -20.02
C LEU A 18 -7.06 -13.25 -19.03
N GLY A 19 -8.07 -13.24 -18.19
CA GLY A 19 -8.27 -14.26 -17.15
C GLY A 19 -8.41 -15.68 -17.72
N CYS A 20 -9.11 -15.82 -18.86
CA CYS A 20 -9.26 -17.11 -19.54
C CYS A 20 -7.93 -17.69 -20.06
N LYS A 21 -6.89 -16.87 -20.17
CA LYS A 21 -5.53 -17.26 -20.59
C LYS A 21 -4.61 -17.55 -19.39
N GLY A 22 -5.13 -17.55 -18.16
CA GLY A 22 -4.34 -17.74 -16.94
C GLY A 22 -3.48 -16.54 -16.58
N ILE A 23 -3.82 -15.34 -17.05
CA ILE A 23 -3.09 -14.10 -16.78
C ILE A 23 -3.86 -13.31 -15.74
N THR A 24 -3.16 -12.86 -14.69
CA THR A 24 -3.70 -11.92 -13.72
C THR A 24 -3.21 -10.50 -14.01
N ALA A 25 -4.07 -9.52 -13.75
CA ALA A 25 -3.74 -8.10 -13.90
C ALA A 25 -4.15 -7.35 -12.64
N ASN A 26 -3.16 -6.79 -11.96
CA ASN A 26 -3.34 -6.06 -10.70
C ASN A 26 -2.57 -4.75 -10.74
N ALA A 27 -2.94 -3.79 -9.93
CA ALA A 27 -2.23 -2.53 -9.76
C ALA A 27 -1.75 -2.36 -8.33
N ILE A 28 -0.54 -1.83 -8.16
CA ILE A 28 -0.02 -1.37 -6.88
C ILE A 28 -0.19 0.15 -6.82
N LEU A 29 -0.89 0.61 -5.80
CA LEU A 29 -1.06 2.04 -5.50
C LEU A 29 -0.02 2.42 -4.45
N ALA A 30 1.18 2.77 -4.91
CA ALA A 30 2.28 3.13 -4.03
C ALA A 30 2.06 4.52 -3.41
N GLY A 31 2.28 4.61 -2.10
CA GLY A 31 2.35 5.88 -1.39
C GLY A 31 3.75 6.50 -1.46
N ALA A 32 4.14 7.21 -0.39
CA ALA A 32 5.49 7.73 -0.30
C ALA A 32 6.50 6.60 -0.14
N ILE A 33 7.51 6.60 -1.00
CA ILE A 33 8.60 5.64 -0.98
C ILE A 33 9.88 6.37 -0.55
N ARG A 34 10.65 5.75 0.33
CA ARG A 34 11.97 6.25 0.70
C ARG A 34 12.90 6.21 -0.51
N THR A 35 13.37 7.36 -0.90
CA THR A 35 14.34 7.56 -1.98
C THR A 35 15.42 8.52 -1.52
N ASP A 36 16.46 8.68 -2.33
CA ASP A 36 17.54 9.67 -2.13
C ASP A 36 17.04 11.12 -1.98
N ARG A 37 15.84 11.42 -2.45
CA ARG A 37 15.19 12.73 -2.21
C ARG A 37 14.91 13.02 -0.73
N TRP A 38 14.98 12.02 0.12
CA TRP A 38 14.82 12.18 1.56
C TRP A 38 16.14 12.49 2.26
N ASP A 39 17.28 12.25 1.62
CA ASP A 39 18.61 12.41 2.22
C ASP A 39 18.91 13.85 2.67
N PRO A 40 18.49 14.92 1.92
CA PRO A 40 18.67 16.29 2.39
C PRO A 40 17.78 16.72 3.55
N LEU A 41 16.79 15.89 3.93
CA LEU A 41 15.83 16.25 4.97
C LEU A 41 16.45 16.15 6.35
N THR A 42 16.13 17.11 7.21
CA THR A 42 16.46 17.02 8.64
C THR A 42 15.64 15.93 9.33
N PRO A 43 16.10 15.40 10.48
CA PRO A 43 15.33 14.44 11.26
C PRO A 43 13.93 14.93 11.60
N GLU A 44 13.75 16.22 11.88
CA GLU A 44 12.46 16.85 12.18
C GLU A 44 11.54 16.83 10.96
N GLN A 45 12.06 17.14 9.77
CA GLN A 45 11.30 17.11 8.51
C GLN A 45 10.90 15.67 8.15
N VAL A 46 11.77 14.69 8.40
CA VAL A 46 11.44 13.28 8.21
C VAL A 46 10.31 12.88 9.16
N GLN A 47 10.41 13.26 10.42
CA GLN A 47 9.37 12.94 11.41
C GLN A 47 8.03 13.61 11.07
N GLU A 48 8.05 14.87 10.66
CA GLU A 48 6.84 15.58 10.22
C GLU A 48 6.13 14.86 9.07
N ARG A 49 6.90 14.31 8.11
CA ARG A 49 6.35 13.50 7.03
C ARG A 49 5.75 12.20 7.54
N ARG A 50 6.45 11.51 8.44
CA ARG A 50 6.03 10.23 9.03
C ARG A 50 4.76 10.38 9.86
N ASP A 51 4.59 11.50 10.52
CA ASP A 51 3.39 11.80 11.32
C ASP A 51 2.10 11.92 10.48
N ARG A 52 2.24 12.00 9.16
CA ARG A 52 1.09 12.02 8.23
C ARG A 52 0.61 10.62 7.84
N TYR A 53 1.38 9.57 8.13
CA TYR A 53 1.02 8.21 7.77
C TYR A 53 0.47 7.45 8.96
N PRO A 54 -0.70 6.79 8.84
CA PRO A 54 -1.22 5.94 9.92
C PRO A 54 -0.22 4.89 10.40
N ALA A 55 0.54 4.27 9.50
CA ALA A 55 1.59 3.32 9.88
C ALA A 55 2.86 3.96 10.46
N GLY A 56 2.94 5.31 10.49
CA GLY A 56 4.03 6.05 11.12
C GLY A 56 5.34 6.07 10.33
N LYS A 57 5.36 5.54 9.12
CA LYS A 57 6.56 5.51 8.26
C LYS A 57 6.20 5.45 6.78
N GLU A 58 7.15 5.86 5.97
CA GLU A 58 7.14 5.67 4.52
C GLU A 58 7.37 4.20 4.13
N SER A 59 6.99 3.83 2.92
CA SER A 59 7.34 2.53 2.35
C SER A 59 8.79 2.51 1.84
N SER A 60 9.39 1.34 1.87
CA SER A 60 10.67 1.08 1.17
C SER A 60 10.42 0.50 -0.22
N SER A 61 11.43 0.58 -1.09
CA SER A 61 11.40 -0.09 -2.40
C SER A 61 11.20 -1.60 -2.25
N GLU A 62 11.81 -2.19 -1.22
CA GLU A 62 11.72 -3.62 -0.90
C GLU A 62 10.30 -4.01 -0.50
N GLU A 63 9.59 -3.16 0.24
CA GLU A 63 8.20 -3.41 0.63
C GLU A 63 7.27 -3.37 -0.58
N ILE A 64 7.48 -2.43 -1.51
CA ILE A 64 6.75 -2.39 -2.79
C ILE A 64 7.05 -3.63 -3.62
N ALA A 65 8.33 -4.01 -3.73
CA ALA A 65 8.76 -5.20 -4.46
C ALA A 65 8.19 -6.49 -3.86
N ALA A 66 8.05 -6.56 -2.54
CA ALA A 66 7.44 -7.70 -1.87
C ALA A 66 5.95 -7.86 -2.25
N ALA A 67 5.21 -6.77 -2.34
CA ALA A 67 3.81 -6.79 -2.78
C ALA A 67 3.69 -7.26 -4.24
N VAL A 68 4.56 -6.77 -5.12
CA VAL A 68 4.64 -7.21 -6.52
C VAL A 68 4.97 -8.70 -6.61
N ARG A 69 5.98 -9.17 -5.88
CA ARG A 69 6.35 -10.59 -5.85
C ARG A 69 5.19 -11.47 -5.42
N PHE A 70 4.47 -11.08 -4.38
CA PHE A 70 3.30 -11.83 -3.91
C PHE A 70 2.24 -11.94 -5.01
N LEU A 71 1.87 -10.82 -5.65
CA LEU A 71 0.87 -10.81 -6.71
C LEU A 71 1.32 -11.59 -7.97
N CYS A 72 2.62 -11.74 -8.18
CA CYS A 72 3.19 -12.52 -9.28
C CYS A 72 3.40 -14.00 -8.92
N SER A 73 3.17 -14.41 -7.67
CA SER A 73 3.38 -15.77 -7.21
C SER A 73 2.19 -16.68 -7.53
N ASP A 74 2.44 -17.98 -7.50
CA ASP A 74 1.38 -18.99 -7.67
C ASP A 74 0.34 -18.93 -6.54
N GLU A 75 0.73 -18.46 -5.35
CA GLU A 75 -0.18 -18.26 -4.23
C GLU A 75 -1.26 -17.22 -4.51
N ALA A 76 -0.96 -16.26 -5.39
CA ALA A 76 -1.87 -15.20 -5.80
C ALA A 76 -2.60 -15.48 -7.13
N ARG A 77 -2.59 -16.71 -7.62
CA ARG A 77 -3.12 -17.06 -8.95
C ARG A 77 -4.59 -16.75 -9.17
N THR A 78 -5.37 -16.62 -8.11
CA THR A 78 -6.78 -16.23 -8.18
C THR A 78 -7.03 -14.76 -7.83
N ILE A 79 -5.97 -14.00 -7.57
CA ILE A 79 -6.04 -12.57 -7.33
C ILE A 79 -5.84 -11.83 -8.66
N THR A 80 -6.88 -11.20 -9.14
CA THR A 80 -6.84 -10.43 -10.39
C THR A 80 -7.84 -9.27 -10.34
N GLY A 81 -7.52 -8.18 -11.01
CA GLY A 81 -8.35 -6.98 -11.04
C GLY A 81 -8.27 -6.13 -9.78
N VAL A 82 -7.32 -6.41 -8.87
CA VAL A 82 -7.20 -5.68 -7.60
C VAL A 82 -6.33 -4.44 -7.75
N GLU A 83 -6.73 -3.39 -7.05
CA GLU A 83 -5.91 -2.21 -6.78
C GLU A 83 -5.45 -2.31 -5.33
N LEU A 84 -4.17 -2.61 -5.13
CA LEU A 84 -3.58 -2.84 -3.81
C LEU A 84 -2.81 -1.61 -3.33
N PRO A 85 -3.35 -0.84 -2.38
CA PRO A 85 -2.60 0.24 -1.75
C PRO A 85 -1.43 -0.30 -0.92
N VAL A 86 -0.23 0.23 -1.17
CA VAL A 86 0.96 0.03 -0.36
C VAL A 86 1.47 1.43 0.01
N ASP A 87 0.79 2.06 0.95
CA ASP A 87 0.85 3.51 1.17
C ASP A 87 0.84 3.89 2.66
N SER A 88 1.13 2.95 3.54
CA SER A 88 1.13 3.17 5.00
C SER A 88 -0.21 3.68 5.55
N GLY A 89 -1.30 3.42 4.83
CA GLY A 89 -2.67 3.75 5.24
C GLY A 89 -3.14 5.15 4.85
N ILE A 90 -2.31 5.96 4.19
CA ILE A 90 -2.69 7.34 3.90
C ILE A 90 -3.88 7.45 2.94
N GLY A 91 -4.01 6.51 2.01
CA GLY A 91 -5.10 6.51 1.01
C GLY A 91 -6.49 6.24 1.58
N VAL A 92 -6.59 5.67 2.78
CA VAL A 92 -7.87 5.42 3.46
C VAL A 92 -8.20 6.45 4.53
N CYS A 93 -7.35 7.44 4.73
CA CYS A 93 -7.64 8.57 5.61
C CYS A 93 -8.63 9.51 4.94
N LEU A 94 -9.82 9.64 5.50
CA LEU A 94 -10.84 10.58 5.04
C LEU A 94 -10.52 12.04 5.41
N LEU A 95 -9.75 12.21 6.47
CA LEU A 95 -9.29 13.50 6.99
C LEU A 95 -7.78 13.44 7.16
N LYS A 96 -7.16 14.60 7.37
CA LYS A 96 -5.75 14.64 7.72
C LYS A 96 -5.52 13.76 8.95
N TYR A 97 -4.67 12.73 8.79
CA TYR A 97 -4.32 11.85 9.89
C TYR A 97 -3.74 12.64 11.06
N ASN A 98 -4.28 12.41 12.24
CA ASN A 98 -3.79 12.99 13.47
C ASN A 98 -3.70 11.89 14.53
N LYS A 99 -2.46 11.48 14.83
CA LYS A 99 -2.17 10.44 15.81
C LYS A 99 -2.68 10.77 17.22
N ASP A 100 -2.64 12.05 17.58
CA ASP A 100 -3.07 12.48 18.91
C ASP A 100 -4.58 12.39 19.08
N TRP A 101 -5.33 12.67 18.00
CA TRP A 101 -6.77 12.48 17.98
C TRP A 101 -7.14 11.00 18.17
N ILE A 102 -6.47 10.10 17.45
CA ILE A 102 -6.72 8.66 17.56
C ILE A 102 -6.30 8.13 18.93
N ALA A 103 -5.15 8.58 19.45
CA ALA A 103 -4.66 8.17 20.76
C ALA A 103 -5.60 8.60 21.90
N ASN A 104 -6.30 9.71 21.72
CA ASN A 104 -7.24 10.26 22.72
C ASN A 104 -8.71 9.90 22.44
N ASP A 105 -9.00 9.15 21.37
CA ASP A 105 -10.37 8.71 21.08
C ASP A 105 -10.77 7.58 22.03
N PRO A 106 -11.71 7.82 22.95
CA PRO A 106 -12.11 6.84 23.95
C PRO A 106 -12.76 5.59 23.37
N TYR A 107 -13.19 5.63 22.11
CA TYR A 107 -13.77 4.49 21.42
C TYR A 107 -12.73 3.64 20.68
N ASN A 108 -11.61 4.23 20.26
CA ASN A 108 -10.62 3.56 19.44
C ASN A 108 -9.64 2.72 20.27
N VAL A 109 -9.20 3.22 21.43
CA VAL A 109 -8.25 2.52 22.31
C VAL A 109 -8.84 1.23 22.86
N LYS A 110 -10.12 1.23 23.19
CA LYS A 110 -10.81 0.06 23.76
C LYS A 110 -11.00 -1.10 22.78
N TYR A 111 -10.94 -0.83 21.48
CA TYR A 111 -11.17 -1.88 20.46
C TYR A 111 -9.97 -2.83 20.35
N TRP A 112 -8.77 -2.33 20.52
CA TRP A 112 -7.53 -3.13 20.43
C TRP A 112 -7.14 -3.80 21.75
N GLU A 113 -7.58 -3.26 22.86
CA GLU A 113 -7.33 -3.84 24.20
C GLU A 113 -8.28 -5.00 24.54
N ARG A 114 -9.27 -5.28 23.73
CA ARG A 114 -10.27 -6.34 23.95
C ARG A 114 -9.88 -7.72 23.47
N LYS A 115 -8.59 -7.96 23.29
CA LYS A 115 -8.14 -9.31 22.93
C LYS A 115 -7.91 -10.14 24.18
#